data_2695b7e2109046606800df60d19369c7
#
_entry.id   2695b7e2109046606800df60d19369c7
#
_cell.length_a   1.000
_cell.length_b   1.000
_cell.length_c   1.000
_cell.angle_alpha   90.00
_cell.angle_beta   90.00
_cell.angle_gamma   90.00
#
_symmetry.space_group_name_H-M   'P 1'
#
loop_
_entity.id
_entity.type
_entity.pdbx_description
1 polymer ?
#
loop_
_entity_poly.entity_id
_entity_poly.type
_entity_poly.pdbx_seq_one_letter_code
_entity_poly.pdbx_strand_id
1 'polypeptide(L)'
;MIDDELRTHREAIVAEHMRAEMAGDLDATLATFTGEPQYDIVPLPVVHVGDGDVRSLLANLLHAFPDLGLHANVLRHTEDAIVIEGVMTGTHRGNYAGFEPTGRSLDLRAAIFFTFDGRDLRRETVYYDELTLLGQLGVLPAGFPPAPPSGQ
;
A
#
# COMPACT_ATOMS: atom_id res chain seq x y z
N MET A 1 25.18 6.66 6.74
CA MET A 1 24.85 6.90 5.29
C MET A 1 24.98 5.54 4.61
N ILE A 2 23.92 5.07 3.96
CA ILE A 2 23.98 3.80 3.20
C ILE A 2 24.82 3.99 1.95
N ASP A 3 25.58 2.95 1.57
CA ASP A 3 26.39 2.96 0.35
C ASP A 3 25.54 2.72 -0.91
N ASP A 4 26.09 2.96 -2.08
CA ASP A 4 25.38 2.85 -3.35
C ASP A 4 24.99 1.40 -3.69
N GLU A 5 25.76 0.41 -3.26
CA GLU A 5 25.45 -1.00 -3.47
C GLU A 5 24.21 -1.40 -2.69
N LEU A 6 24.14 -1.03 -1.40
CA LEU A 6 22.99 -1.31 -0.55
C LEU A 6 21.74 -0.58 -1.04
N ARG A 7 21.90 0.66 -1.48
CA ARG A 7 20.83 1.46 -2.09
C ARG A 7 20.23 0.76 -3.31
N THR A 8 21.07 0.40 -4.27
CA THR A 8 20.65 -0.29 -5.50
C THR A 8 19.95 -1.63 -5.20
N HIS A 9 20.48 -2.39 -4.23
CA HIS A 9 19.88 -3.65 -3.82
C HIS A 9 18.47 -3.47 -3.24
N ARG A 10 18.29 -2.53 -2.33
CA ARG A 10 16.98 -2.24 -1.73
C ARG A 10 15.97 -1.71 -2.76
N GLU A 11 16.42 -0.86 -3.68
CA GLU A 11 15.56 -0.37 -4.78
C GLU A 11 15.08 -1.53 -5.66
N ALA A 12 15.93 -2.50 -5.97
CA ALA A 12 15.56 -3.66 -6.75
C ALA A 12 14.50 -4.53 -6.04
N ILE A 13 14.62 -4.72 -4.72
CA ILE A 13 13.62 -5.44 -3.91
C ILE A 13 12.28 -4.69 -3.94
N VAL A 14 12.28 -3.38 -3.69
CA VAL A 14 11.04 -2.58 -3.68
C VAL A 14 10.38 -2.57 -5.05
N ALA A 15 11.17 -2.42 -6.13
CA ALA A 15 10.65 -2.45 -7.49
C ALA A 15 9.99 -3.80 -7.83
N GLU A 16 10.59 -4.92 -7.46
CA GLU A 16 10.01 -6.26 -7.65
C GLU A 16 8.77 -6.45 -6.78
N HIS A 17 8.81 -6.02 -5.52
CA HIS A 17 7.68 -6.07 -4.60
C HIS A 17 6.45 -5.36 -5.19
N MET A 18 6.60 -4.09 -5.56
CA MET A 18 5.53 -3.30 -6.16
C MET A 18 5.02 -3.91 -7.47
N ARG A 19 5.93 -4.41 -8.32
CA ARG A 19 5.56 -5.07 -9.57
C ARG A 19 4.70 -6.32 -9.33
N ALA A 20 5.12 -7.17 -8.40
CA ALA A 20 4.44 -8.41 -8.06
C ALA A 20 3.05 -8.14 -7.45
N GLU A 21 2.98 -7.21 -6.50
CA GLU A 21 1.74 -6.83 -5.84
C GLU A 21 0.72 -6.26 -6.83
N MET A 22 1.12 -5.31 -7.69
CA MET A 22 0.24 -4.76 -8.73
C MET A 22 -0.20 -5.80 -9.76
N ALA A 23 0.60 -6.84 -9.98
CA ALA A 23 0.24 -7.97 -10.85
C ALA A 23 -0.68 -8.99 -10.16
N GLY A 24 -0.91 -8.87 -8.85
CA GLY A 24 -1.65 -9.85 -8.05
C GLY A 24 -0.86 -11.15 -7.80
N ASP A 25 0.45 -11.14 -8.02
CA ASP A 25 1.32 -12.28 -7.75
C ASP A 25 1.74 -12.29 -6.29
N LEU A 26 0.86 -12.84 -5.43
CA LEU A 26 1.08 -12.86 -3.99
C LEU A 26 2.29 -13.71 -3.57
N ASP A 27 2.61 -14.76 -4.33
CA ASP A 27 3.79 -15.59 -4.04
C ASP A 27 5.07 -14.80 -4.28
N ALA A 28 5.17 -14.11 -5.41
CA ALA A 28 6.31 -13.25 -5.70
C ALA A 28 6.38 -12.05 -4.74
N THR A 29 5.26 -11.46 -4.36
CA THR A 29 5.21 -10.37 -3.37
C THR A 29 5.77 -10.82 -2.03
N LEU A 30 5.29 -11.93 -1.48
CA LEU A 30 5.77 -12.47 -0.21
C LEU A 30 7.23 -12.90 -0.26
N ALA A 31 7.70 -13.41 -1.41
CA ALA A 31 9.10 -13.82 -1.60
C ALA A 31 10.10 -12.65 -1.55
N THR A 32 9.66 -11.40 -1.62
CA THR A 32 10.54 -10.23 -1.45
C THR A 32 10.91 -9.96 0.00
N PHE A 33 10.16 -10.48 0.95
CA PHE A 33 10.48 -10.39 2.37
C PHE A 33 11.50 -11.47 2.77
N THR A 34 12.36 -11.14 3.72
CA THR A 34 13.23 -12.11 4.36
C THR A 34 12.71 -12.39 5.77
N GLY A 35 12.37 -13.64 6.04
CA GLY A 35 11.74 -14.06 7.29
C GLY A 35 10.24 -13.76 7.30
N GLU A 36 9.71 -13.42 8.46
CA GLU A 36 8.28 -13.23 8.67
C GLU A 36 7.84 -11.84 8.13
N PRO A 37 6.99 -11.77 7.07
CA PRO A 37 6.56 -10.50 6.51
C PRO A 37 5.64 -9.75 7.47
N GLN A 38 5.72 -8.42 7.43
CA GLN A 38 4.83 -7.55 8.21
C GLN A 38 4.24 -6.45 7.32
N TYR A 39 2.92 -6.28 7.43
CA TYR A 39 2.17 -5.21 6.80
C TYR A 39 1.43 -4.39 7.85
N ASP A 40 1.62 -3.08 7.80
CA ASP A 40 0.95 -2.12 8.67
C ASP A 40 0.17 -1.12 7.81
N ILE A 41 -1.13 -1.28 7.75
CA ILE A 41 -2.02 -0.33 7.09
C ILE A 41 -2.52 0.63 8.15
N VAL A 42 -1.87 1.76 8.29
CA VAL A 42 -2.02 2.68 9.44
C VAL A 42 -3.46 3.12 9.73
N PRO A 43 -4.33 3.41 8.75
CA PRO A 43 -5.73 3.70 9.03
C PRO A 43 -6.51 2.54 9.63
N LEU A 44 -6.05 1.31 9.44
CA LEU A 44 -6.66 0.11 10.01
C LEU A 44 -5.93 -0.26 11.31
N PRO A 45 -6.63 -0.58 12.39
CA PRO A 45 -5.99 -0.76 13.71
C PRO A 45 -5.33 -2.14 13.89
N VAL A 46 -4.81 -2.74 12.82
CA VAL A 46 -4.23 -4.08 12.83
C VAL A 46 -2.93 -4.11 12.03
N VAL A 47 -1.89 -4.70 12.62
CA VAL A 47 -0.66 -5.07 11.93
C VAL A 47 -0.77 -6.54 11.54
N HIS A 48 -0.59 -6.83 10.26
CA HIS A 48 -0.60 -8.18 9.72
C HIS A 48 0.81 -8.78 9.78
N VAL A 49 0.94 -10.00 10.31
CA VAL A 49 2.23 -10.65 10.55
C VAL A 49 2.19 -12.10 10.05
N GLY A 50 3.20 -12.47 9.27
CA GLY A 50 3.34 -13.81 8.70
C GLY A 50 2.65 -13.98 7.35
N ASP A 51 3.12 -14.99 6.59
CA ASP A 51 2.69 -15.22 5.21
C ASP A 51 1.16 -15.35 5.06
N GLY A 52 0.51 -16.10 5.93
CA GLY A 52 -0.93 -16.35 5.84
C GLY A 52 -1.76 -15.10 6.06
N ASP A 53 -1.38 -14.30 7.05
CA ASP A 53 -2.11 -13.09 7.41
C ASP A 53 -1.89 -11.97 6.36
N VAL A 54 -0.64 -11.76 5.95
CA VAL A 54 -0.30 -10.80 4.89
C VAL A 54 -0.94 -11.19 3.55
N ARG A 55 -0.91 -12.48 3.19
CA ARG A 55 -1.58 -12.99 1.99
C ARG A 55 -3.08 -12.70 2.01
N SER A 56 -3.73 -12.92 3.15
CA SER A 56 -5.17 -12.66 3.31
C SER A 56 -5.49 -11.17 3.17
N LEU A 57 -4.67 -10.30 3.75
CA LEU A 57 -4.79 -8.85 3.58
C LEU A 57 -4.72 -8.46 2.10
N LEU A 58 -3.65 -8.86 1.40
CA LEU A 58 -3.42 -8.51 0.00
C LEU A 58 -4.52 -9.07 -0.92
N ALA A 59 -4.94 -10.32 -0.69
CA ALA A 59 -6.04 -10.92 -1.45
C ALA A 59 -7.35 -10.14 -1.28
N ASN A 60 -7.66 -9.66 -0.07
CA ASN A 60 -8.84 -8.85 0.19
C ASN A 60 -8.75 -7.46 -0.46
N LEU A 61 -7.59 -6.83 -0.42
CA LEU A 61 -7.36 -5.54 -1.10
C LEU A 61 -7.53 -5.66 -2.62
N LEU A 62 -6.93 -6.69 -3.24
CA LEU A 62 -7.05 -6.94 -4.67
C LEU A 62 -8.44 -7.42 -5.08
N HIS A 63 -9.19 -8.07 -4.18
CA HIS A 63 -10.60 -8.35 -4.41
C HIS A 63 -11.44 -7.06 -4.42
N ALA A 64 -11.17 -6.16 -3.46
CA ALA A 64 -11.88 -4.88 -3.38
C ALA A 64 -11.53 -3.95 -4.55
N PHE A 65 -10.24 -3.92 -4.93
CA PHE A 65 -9.69 -3.07 -5.99
C PHE A 65 -8.82 -3.89 -6.96
N PRO A 66 -9.42 -4.62 -7.92
CA PRO A 66 -8.67 -5.52 -8.81
C PRO A 66 -7.66 -4.81 -9.72
N ASP A 67 -7.83 -3.53 -9.93
CA ASP A 67 -6.97 -2.63 -10.70
C ASP A 67 -6.16 -1.69 -9.81
N LEU A 68 -5.88 -2.10 -8.57
CA LEU A 68 -5.06 -1.32 -7.65
C LEU A 68 -3.71 -0.99 -8.27
N GLY A 69 -3.35 0.27 -8.25
CA GLY A 69 -2.09 0.80 -8.78
C GLY A 69 -1.44 1.78 -7.82
N LEU A 70 -0.12 1.88 -7.90
CA LEU A 70 0.67 2.88 -7.20
C LEU A 70 1.56 3.62 -8.18
N HIS A 71 1.36 4.93 -8.28
CA HIS A 71 2.22 5.83 -9.06
C HIS A 71 3.17 6.55 -8.11
N ALA A 72 4.43 6.09 -8.07
CA ALA A 72 5.46 6.68 -7.24
C ALA A 72 5.90 8.04 -7.82
N ASN A 73 5.76 9.10 -7.05
CA ASN A 73 6.20 10.45 -7.44
C ASN A 73 7.59 10.76 -6.91
N VAL A 74 7.88 10.32 -5.69
CA VAL A 74 9.15 10.57 -5.00
C VAL A 74 9.57 9.32 -4.27
N LEU A 75 10.85 8.98 -4.38
CA LEU A 75 11.51 7.94 -3.61
C LEU A 75 12.62 8.55 -2.76
N ARG A 76 12.65 8.24 -1.49
CA ARG A 76 13.68 8.68 -0.55
C ARG A 76 14.27 7.49 0.20
N HIS A 77 15.58 7.58 0.45
CA HIS A 77 16.29 6.63 1.30
C HIS A 77 16.50 7.20 2.70
N THR A 78 16.29 6.37 3.69
CA THR A 78 16.79 6.56 5.05
C THR A 78 17.84 5.49 5.37
N GLU A 79 18.36 5.46 6.59
CA GLU A 79 19.32 4.44 7.01
C GLU A 79 18.71 3.03 6.97
N ASP A 80 17.43 2.90 7.30
CA ASP A 80 16.71 1.66 7.47
C ASP A 80 15.47 1.50 6.58
N ALA A 81 15.16 2.47 5.71
CA ALA A 81 13.96 2.40 4.88
C ALA A 81 14.13 3.05 3.49
N ILE A 82 13.27 2.59 2.57
CA ILE A 82 12.87 3.36 1.39
C ILE A 82 11.48 3.91 1.64
N VAL A 83 11.29 5.20 1.41
CA VAL A 83 10.00 5.88 1.52
C VAL A 83 9.54 6.30 0.13
N ILE A 84 8.34 5.90 -0.24
CA ILE A 84 7.68 6.32 -1.48
C ILE A 84 6.51 7.23 -1.13
N GLU A 85 6.51 8.43 -1.70
CA GLU A 85 5.31 9.26 -1.79
C GLU A 85 4.70 9.09 -3.17
N GLY A 86 3.41 8.84 -3.22
CA GLY A 86 2.74 8.57 -4.48
C GLY A 86 1.24 8.69 -4.42
N VAL A 87 0.61 8.18 -5.46
CA VAL A 87 -0.84 8.14 -5.60
C VAL A 87 -1.27 6.71 -5.82
N MET A 88 -2.14 6.20 -4.95
CA MET A 88 -2.85 4.94 -5.15
C MET A 88 -4.10 5.19 -5.97
N THR A 89 -4.32 4.34 -6.97
CA THR A 89 -5.49 4.36 -7.84
C THR A 89 -6.17 3.00 -7.85
N GLY A 90 -7.45 2.97 -8.15
CA GLY A 90 -8.19 1.72 -8.27
C GLY A 90 -9.68 1.97 -8.46
N THR A 91 -10.44 0.88 -8.69
CA THR A 91 -11.89 0.91 -8.82
C THR A 91 -12.51 -0.04 -7.80
N HIS A 92 -13.46 0.45 -7.00
CA HIS A 92 -14.15 -0.33 -5.97
C HIS A 92 -15.10 -1.34 -6.59
N ARG A 93 -14.64 -2.59 -6.73
CA ARG A 93 -15.36 -3.67 -7.40
C ARG A 93 -15.70 -4.86 -6.50
N GLY A 94 -15.15 -4.92 -5.29
CA GLY A 94 -15.43 -5.94 -4.28
C GLY A 94 -15.68 -5.30 -2.92
N ASN A 95 -16.07 -6.10 -1.92
CA ASN A 95 -16.30 -5.59 -0.57
C ASN A 95 -15.00 -5.00 0.02
N TYR A 96 -15.08 -3.78 0.56
CA TYR A 96 -14.02 -3.12 1.30
C TYR A 96 -14.53 -2.72 2.68
N ALA A 97 -13.92 -3.25 3.74
CA ALA A 97 -14.25 -2.94 5.13
C ALA A 97 -15.75 -3.03 5.47
N GLY A 98 -16.47 -3.97 4.83
CA GLY A 98 -17.91 -4.16 4.99
C GLY A 98 -18.78 -3.32 4.06
N PHE A 99 -18.21 -2.46 3.23
CA PHE A 99 -18.93 -1.69 2.21
C PHE A 99 -19.03 -2.48 0.91
N GLU A 100 -20.25 -2.57 0.38
CA GLU A 100 -20.52 -3.17 -0.93
C GLU A 100 -19.88 -2.36 -2.07
N PRO A 101 -19.48 -3.01 -3.19
CA PRO A 101 -18.81 -2.35 -4.30
C PRO A 101 -19.67 -1.22 -4.89
N THR A 102 -19.08 -0.03 -5.03
CA THR A 102 -19.76 1.15 -5.55
C THR A 102 -19.46 1.44 -7.01
N GLY A 103 -18.44 0.78 -7.58
CA GLY A 103 -17.92 1.04 -8.93
C GLY A 103 -17.17 2.36 -9.05
N ARG A 104 -16.96 3.09 -7.95
CA ARG A 104 -16.24 4.37 -7.95
C ARG A 104 -14.74 4.15 -7.97
N SER A 105 -14.05 5.11 -8.57
CA SER A 105 -12.58 5.14 -8.60
C SER A 105 -12.03 5.86 -7.38
N LEU A 106 -10.88 5.41 -6.92
CA LEU A 106 -10.06 6.12 -5.95
C LEU A 106 -8.83 6.73 -6.64
N ASP A 107 -8.41 7.87 -6.12
CA ASP A 107 -7.18 8.59 -6.43
C ASP A 107 -6.69 9.16 -5.09
N LEU A 108 -5.77 8.46 -4.44
CA LEU A 108 -5.48 8.65 -3.03
C LEU A 108 -3.99 8.87 -2.81
N ARG A 109 -3.63 10.02 -2.24
CA ARG A 109 -2.24 10.27 -1.84
C ARG A 109 -1.84 9.33 -0.72
N ALA A 110 -0.66 8.74 -0.85
CA ALA A 110 -0.12 7.80 0.11
C ALA A 110 1.38 8.01 0.33
N ALA A 111 1.83 7.59 1.50
CA ALA A 111 3.24 7.38 1.80
C ALA A 111 3.44 5.93 2.22
N ILE A 112 4.41 5.27 1.61
CA ILE A 112 4.72 3.86 1.88
C ILE A 112 6.16 3.76 2.36
N PHE A 113 6.35 3.07 3.47
CA PHE A 113 7.66 2.81 4.06
C PHE A 113 7.99 1.34 3.90
N PHE A 114 9.03 1.05 3.15
CA PHE A 114 9.64 -0.27 3.07
C PHE A 114 10.82 -0.30 4.04
N THR A 115 10.64 -0.98 5.19
CA THR A 115 11.63 -1.02 6.27
C THR A 115 12.51 -2.26 6.14
N PHE A 116 13.82 -2.04 6.26
CA PHE A 116 14.87 -3.04 6.07
C PHE A 116 15.67 -3.28 7.36
N ASP A 117 16.12 -4.52 7.52
CA ASP A 117 17.19 -4.88 8.43
C ASP A 117 18.43 -5.24 7.56
N GLY A 118 19.40 -4.32 7.48
CA GLY A 118 20.49 -4.44 6.53
C GLY A 118 19.99 -4.47 5.07
N ARG A 119 20.13 -5.61 4.43
CA ARG A 119 19.70 -5.86 3.04
C ARG A 119 18.27 -6.38 2.93
N ASP A 120 17.68 -6.82 4.03
CA ASP A 120 16.48 -7.63 4.08
C ASP A 120 15.22 -6.80 4.29
N LEU A 121 14.25 -6.90 3.41
CA LEU A 121 12.94 -6.28 3.60
C LEU A 121 12.19 -7.01 4.72
N ARG A 122 11.70 -6.24 5.70
CA ARG A 122 10.99 -6.76 6.88
C ARG A 122 9.55 -6.33 6.98
N ARG A 123 9.26 -5.08 6.59
CA ARG A 123 7.93 -4.49 6.79
C ARG A 123 7.60 -3.53 5.68
N GLU A 124 6.33 -3.51 5.32
CA GLU A 124 5.69 -2.42 4.62
C GLU A 124 4.71 -1.70 5.54
N THR A 125 4.78 -0.36 5.57
CA THR A 125 3.84 0.48 6.31
C THR A 125 3.22 1.47 5.35
N VAL A 126 1.89 1.49 5.28
CA VAL A 126 1.14 2.33 4.34
C VAL A 126 0.34 3.37 5.11
N TYR A 127 0.57 4.64 4.77
CA TYR A 127 -0.15 5.80 5.30
C TYR A 127 -1.02 6.40 4.21
N TYR A 128 -2.28 6.60 4.49
CA TYR A 128 -3.22 7.35 3.65
C TYR A 128 -4.37 7.91 4.50
N ASP A 129 -5.21 8.76 3.91
CA ASP A 129 -6.37 9.32 4.57
C ASP A 129 -7.62 8.47 4.28
N GLU A 130 -8.07 7.73 5.29
CA GLU A 130 -9.25 6.86 5.20
C GLU A 130 -10.54 7.65 4.95
N LEU A 131 -10.68 8.85 5.49
CA LEU A 131 -11.86 9.69 5.23
C LEU A 131 -11.92 10.12 3.76
N THR A 132 -10.78 10.46 3.17
CA THR A 132 -10.69 10.75 1.74
C THR A 132 -11.07 9.52 0.92
N LEU A 133 -10.56 8.33 1.26
CA LEU A 133 -10.92 7.08 0.60
C LEU A 133 -12.43 6.84 0.65
N LEU A 134 -13.01 6.80 1.85
CA LEU A 134 -14.45 6.56 2.04
C LEU A 134 -15.31 7.61 1.35
N GLY A 135 -14.87 8.87 1.33
CA GLY A 135 -15.52 9.96 0.60
C GLY A 135 -15.54 9.74 -0.90
N GLN A 136 -14.41 9.33 -1.48
CA GLN A 136 -14.30 9.00 -2.91
C GLN A 136 -15.18 7.79 -3.28
N LEU A 137 -15.23 6.78 -2.43
CA LEU A 137 -16.10 5.62 -2.60
C LEU A 137 -17.60 5.96 -2.40
N GLY A 138 -17.90 7.11 -1.79
CA GLY A 138 -19.28 7.56 -1.54
C GLY A 138 -19.99 6.79 -0.44
N VAL A 139 -19.24 6.24 0.51
CA VAL A 139 -19.77 5.42 1.64
C VAL A 139 -19.74 6.15 2.98
N LEU A 140 -19.34 7.43 3.00
CA LEU A 140 -19.41 8.25 4.21
C LEU A 140 -20.86 8.47 4.65
N PRO A 141 -21.14 8.47 5.97
CA PRO A 141 -22.45 8.81 6.50
C PRO A 141 -22.93 10.19 6.03
N ALA A 142 -24.23 10.35 5.86
CA ALA A 142 -24.83 11.65 5.55
C ALA A 142 -24.47 12.69 6.62
N GLY A 143 -24.01 13.87 6.19
CA GLY A 143 -23.59 14.95 7.09
C GLY A 143 -22.09 15.01 7.39
N PHE A 144 -21.30 14.05 6.93
CA PHE A 144 -19.84 14.20 6.92
C PHE A 144 -19.46 15.30 5.91
N PRO A 145 -18.50 16.16 6.23
CA PRO A 145 -18.11 17.21 5.29
C PRO A 145 -17.60 16.54 4.01
N PRO A 146 -17.99 17.05 2.84
CA PRO A 146 -17.43 16.59 1.58
C PRO A 146 -15.91 16.78 1.64
N ALA A 147 -15.17 15.88 1.02
CA ALA A 147 -13.74 16.08 0.81
C ALA A 147 -13.53 17.45 0.17
N PRO A 148 -12.53 18.24 0.62
CA PRO A 148 -12.25 19.52 -0.02
C PRO A 148 -12.02 19.29 -1.53
N PRO A 149 -12.48 20.20 -2.39
CA PRO A 149 -12.31 20.05 -3.82
C PRO A 149 -10.82 19.86 -4.13
N SER A 150 -10.51 18.81 -4.87
CA SER A 150 -9.19 18.59 -5.43
C SER A 150 -8.88 19.73 -6.40
N GLY A 151 -8.03 20.66 -5.99
CA GLY A 151 -7.52 21.71 -6.84
C GLY A 151 -7.79 23.13 -6.34
N GLN A 152 -6.88 23.64 -5.59
CA GLN A 152 -6.38 25.03 -5.70
C GLN A 152 -4.85 24.96 -5.64
#